data_33f030aab4d879f845dff52c568ed446
#
_entry.id   33f030aab4d879f845dff52c568ed446
#
_cell.length_a   1.000
_cell.length_b   1.000
_cell.length_c   1.000
_cell.angle_alpha   90.00
_cell.angle_beta   90.00
_cell.angle_gamma   90.00
#
_symmetry.space_group_name_H-M   'P 1'
#
loop_
_entity.id
_entity.type
_entity.pdbx_description
1 polymer ?
#
loop_
_entity_poly.entity_id
_entity_poly.type
_entity_poly.pdbx_seq_one_letter_code
_entity_poly.pdbx_strand_id
1 'polypeptide(L)'
;MKRDLIAFITALCVIVVGIYAVMQSNLKEVNINDNGELSTFTTYQQTVDEFLKEQKIRVGNFDDMNVSFDDRVYDGMEIDITRAQPVVINDGGIKTLVMTTEPTVDDVLKARSIELSTNDEISVARTSHVEGDMEIEITRVEKEYESVYEEINLDTEYVYTDELPSNEQEVWNEGSPKVVE
;
A
#
# COMPACT_ATOMS: atom_id res chain seq x y z
N MET A 1 62.65 -42.18 14.43
CA MET A 1 62.60 -41.07 13.45
C MET A 1 61.57 -41.28 12.33
N LYS A 2 61.67 -42.32 11.44
CA LYS A 2 60.69 -42.48 10.33
C LYS A 2 59.23 -42.76 10.85
N ARG A 3 59.11 -43.60 11.87
CA ARG A 3 57.79 -43.94 12.47
C ARG A 3 57.14 -42.74 13.15
N ASP A 4 57.92 -41.94 13.85
CA ASP A 4 57.44 -40.75 14.58
C ASP A 4 57.00 -39.63 13.59
N LEU A 5 57.73 -39.49 12.48
CA LEU A 5 57.41 -38.59 11.38
C LEU A 5 56.09 -39.02 10.70
N ILE A 6 55.90 -40.32 10.44
CA ILE A 6 54.63 -40.81 9.86
C ILE A 6 53.44 -40.55 10.82
N ALA A 7 53.62 -40.85 12.12
CA ALA A 7 52.60 -40.60 13.13
C ALA A 7 52.26 -39.12 13.23
N PHE A 8 53.26 -38.23 13.13
CA PHE A 8 53.02 -36.77 13.12
C PHE A 8 52.24 -36.32 11.88
N ILE A 9 52.59 -36.78 10.70
CA ILE A 9 51.89 -36.46 9.43
C ILE A 9 50.44 -36.96 9.47
N THR A 10 50.22 -38.20 9.95
CA THR A 10 48.83 -38.70 10.05
C THR A 10 47.99 -37.94 11.04
N ALA A 11 48.54 -37.55 12.19
CA ALA A 11 47.84 -36.71 13.16
C ALA A 11 47.51 -35.33 12.58
N LEU A 12 48.43 -34.72 11.85
CA LEU A 12 48.21 -33.45 11.17
C LEU A 12 47.09 -33.53 10.12
N CYS A 13 47.11 -34.61 9.30
CA CYS A 13 46.06 -34.86 8.30
C CYS A 13 44.65 -34.99 8.96
N VAL A 14 44.55 -35.73 10.07
CA VAL A 14 43.28 -35.89 10.81
C VAL A 14 42.77 -34.53 11.33
N ILE A 15 43.68 -33.72 11.86
CA ILE A 15 43.33 -32.39 12.33
C ILE A 15 42.82 -31.50 11.17
N VAL A 16 43.53 -31.50 10.04
CA VAL A 16 43.15 -30.71 8.85
C VAL A 16 41.78 -31.15 8.31
N VAL A 17 41.56 -32.48 8.20
CA VAL A 17 40.27 -33.04 7.76
C VAL A 17 39.17 -32.69 8.77
N GLY A 18 39.44 -32.75 10.05
CA GLY A 18 38.49 -32.36 11.10
C GLY A 18 38.11 -30.87 11.02
N ILE A 19 39.08 -30.00 10.84
CA ILE A 19 38.84 -28.55 10.65
C ILE A 19 38.00 -28.30 9.39
N TYR A 20 38.34 -28.95 8.29
CA TYR A 20 37.61 -28.85 7.02
C TYR A 20 36.15 -29.31 7.18
N ALA A 21 35.91 -30.43 7.85
CA ALA A 21 34.57 -30.92 8.11
C ALA A 21 33.73 -29.97 8.97
N VAL A 22 34.34 -29.36 10.00
CA VAL A 22 33.68 -28.34 10.84
C VAL A 22 33.37 -27.08 10.04
N MET A 23 34.28 -26.64 9.17
CA MET A 23 34.02 -25.48 8.29
C MET A 23 32.88 -25.76 7.34
N GLN A 24 32.80 -26.92 6.71
CA GLN A 24 31.71 -27.29 5.81
C GLN A 24 30.37 -27.38 6.54
N SER A 25 30.33 -27.85 7.78
CA SER A 25 29.09 -27.96 8.56
C SER A 25 28.49 -26.62 8.99
N ASN A 26 29.26 -25.52 8.90
CA ASN A 26 28.80 -24.17 9.23
C ASN A 26 28.48 -23.34 7.97
N LEU A 27 28.73 -23.86 6.77
CA LEU A 27 28.35 -23.21 5.53
C LEU A 27 26.83 -23.33 5.35
N LYS A 28 26.18 -22.23 5.10
CA LYS A 28 24.72 -22.10 4.95
C LYS A 28 24.42 -21.59 3.56
N GLU A 29 23.39 -22.11 2.94
CA GLU A 29 22.82 -21.61 1.69
C GLU A 29 21.67 -20.67 2.00
N VAL A 30 21.64 -19.51 1.36
CA VAL A 30 20.59 -18.48 1.51
C VAL A 30 20.09 -18.09 0.14
N ASN A 31 18.78 -18.12 -0.04
CA ASN A 31 18.10 -17.70 -1.25
C ASN A 31 17.55 -16.29 -1.04
N ILE A 32 17.86 -15.41 -1.96
CA ILE A 32 17.33 -14.04 -1.97
C ILE A 32 16.43 -13.86 -3.17
N ASN A 33 15.28 -13.28 -2.92
CA ASN A 33 14.36 -12.74 -3.92
C ASN A 33 14.35 -11.21 -3.76
N ASP A 34 15.11 -10.50 -4.57
CA ASP A 34 15.16 -9.04 -4.55
C ASP A 34 14.26 -8.51 -5.65
N ASN A 35 13.05 -8.12 -5.28
CA ASN A 35 12.03 -7.56 -6.18
C ASN A 35 11.77 -8.45 -7.42
N GLY A 36 11.78 -9.78 -7.23
CA GLY A 36 11.59 -10.79 -8.27
C GLY A 36 12.88 -11.35 -8.89
N GLU A 37 14.04 -10.77 -8.59
CA GLU A 37 15.35 -11.32 -9.00
C GLU A 37 15.84 -12.34 -7.98
N LEU A 38 15.91 -13.62 -8.41
CA LEU A 38 16.31 -14.72 -7.55
C LEU A 38 17.82 -14.93 -7.60
N SER A 39 18.44 -15.03 -6.44
CA SER A 39 19.88 -15.32 -6.28
C SER A 39 20.10 -16.26 -5.10
N THR A 40 21.07 -17.16 -5.22
CA THR A 40 21.48 -18.08 -4.16
C THR A 40 22.92 -17.79 -3.75
N PHE A 41 23.16 -17.67 -2.46
CA PHE A 41 24.46 -17.39 -1.87
C PHE A 41 24.82 -18.41 -0.82
N THR A 42 26.12 -18.60 -0.59
CA THR A 42 26.61 -19.36 0.54
C THR A 42 27.35 -18.46 1.51
N THR A 43 27.14 -18.66 2.81
CA THR A 43 27.70 -17.79 3.85
C THR A 43 28.04 -18.54 5.14
N TYR A 44 28.95 -17.99 5.92
CA TYR A 44 29.25 -18.37 7.30
C TYR A 44 28.66 -17.39 8.33
N GLN A 45 28.03 -16.32 7.86
CA GLN A 45 27.53 -15.27 8.74
C GLN A 45 26.41 -15.79 9.67
N GLN A 46 26.28 -15.14 10.82
CA GLN A 46 25.34 -15.59 11.85
C GLN A 46 24.02 -14.83 11.80
N THR A 47 24.04 -13.59 11.33
CA THR A 47 22.87 -12.72 11.26
C THR A 47 22.60 -12.27 9.82
N VAL A 48 21.35 -11.92 9.55
CA VAL A 48 20.91 -11.39 8.25
C VAL A 48 21.66 -10.09 7.92
N ASP A 49 21.87 -9.22 8.89
CA ASP A 49 22.63 -7.97 8.70
C ASP A 49 24.08 -8.21 8.22
N GLU A 50 24.79 -9.14 8.88
CA GLU A 50 26.16 -9.51 8.48
C GLU A 50 26.19 -10.11 7.08
N PHE A 51 25.23 -10.97 6.77
CA PHE A 51 25.09 -11.60 5.46
C PHE A 51 24.81 -10.58 4.36
N LEU A 52 23.82 -9.70 4.53
CA LEU A 52 23.49 -8.68 3.54
C LEU A 52 24.66 -7.71 3.29
N LYS A 53 25.41 -7.35 4.35
CA LYS A 53 26.63 -6.55 4.23
C LYS A 53 27.74 -7.26 3.46
N GLU A 54 27.94 -8.57 3.71
CA GLU A 54 28.90 -9.40 2.98
C GLU A 54 28.60 -9.43 1.48
N GLN A 55 27.30 -9.60 1.12
CA GLN A 55 26.84 -9.63 -0.27
C GLN A 55 26.69 -8.22 -0.88
N LYS A 56 26.92 -7.14 -0.11
CA LYS A 56 26.75 -5.74 -0.51
C LYS A 56 25.32 -5.39 -0.91
N ILE A 57 24.34 -6.12 -0.38
CA ILE A 57 22.93 -5.87 -0.59
C ILE A 57 22.49 -4.82 0.43
N ARG A 58 22.00 -3.70 -0.07
CA ARG A 58 21.50 -2.60 0.78
C ARG A 58 19.98 -2.65 0.79
N VAL A 59 19.41 -2.68 1.98
CA VAL A 59 17.97 -2.55 2.19
C VAL A 59 17.71 -1.15 2.73
N GLY A 60 16.88 -0.38 2.02
CA GLY A 60 16.53 0.99 2.37
C GLY A 60 15.51 1.05 3.51
N ASN A 61 15.33 2.25 4.08
CA ASN A 61 14.39 2.43 5.20
C ASN A 61 12.91 2.27 4.80
N PHE A 62 12.61 2.31 3.52
CA PHE A 62 11.26 2.18 2.98
C PHE A 62 11.04 0.84 2.27
N ASP A 63 12.12 0.05 2.07
CA ASP A 63 12.01 -1.30 1.54
C ASP A 63 11.39 -2.21 2.61
N ASP A 64 10.69 -3.24 2.16
CA ASP A 64 10.16 -4.28 3.04
C ASP A 64 10.98 -5.56 2.93
N MET A 65 11.04 -6.33 4.00
CA MET A 65 11.76 -7.59 4.07
C MET A 65 11.01 -8.57 4.97
N ASN A 66 10.89 -9.83 4.54
CA ASN A 66 10.18 -10.87 5.28
C ASN A 66 10.89 -11.32 6.58
N VAL A 67 12.13 -10.88 6.81
CA VAL A 67 12.97 -11.21 7.97
C VAL A 67 13.57 -9.94 8.58
N SER A 68 14.00 -10.03 9.84
CA SER A 68 14.68 -8.93 10.53
C SER A 68 16.20 -8.99 10.37
N PHE A 69 16.88 -7.85 10.45
CA PHE A 69 18.34 -7.77 10.38
C PHE A 69 19.04 -8.60 11.47
N ASP A 70 18.44 -8.71 12.66
CA ASP A 70 18.97 -9.44 13.81
C ASP A 70 18.65 -10.96 13.76
N ASP A 71 17.84 -11.41 12.79
CA ASP A 71 17.51 -12.81 12.65
C ASP A 71 18.75 -13.65 12.35
N ARG A 72 18.74 -14.90 12.86
CA ARG A 72 19.83 -15.84 12.61
C ARG A 72 19.70 -16.47 11.26
N VAL A 73 20.78 -16.43 10.49
CA VAL A 73 20.89 -17.14 9.22
C VAL A 73 20.95 -18.64 9.48
N TYR A 74 20.14 -19.41 8.76
CA TYR A 74 20.12 -20.87 8.74
C TYR A 74 20.20 -21.38 7.31
N ASP A 75 20.54 -22.65 7.16
CA ASP A 75 20.69 -23.30 5.86
C ASP A 75 19.32 -23.43 5.16
N GLY A 76 19.24 -23.00 3.91
CA GLY A 76 17.99 -22.94 3.13
C GLY A 76 17.09 -21.73 3.47
N MET A 77 17.62 -20.71 4.15
CA MET A 77 16.85 -19.48 4.46
C MET A 77 16.44 -18.76 3.18
N GLU A 78 15.19 -18.30 3.14
CA GLU A 78 14.64 -17.47 2.07
C GLU A 78 14.45 -16.04 2.57
N ILE A 79 15.04 -15.08 1.87
CA ILE A 79 14.93 -13.65 2.15
C ILE A 79 14.26 -12.97 0.97
N ASP A 80 13.04 -12.46 1.18
CA ASP A 80 12.31 -11.65 0.21
C ASP A 80 12.49 -10.17 0.52
N ILE A 81 12.94 -9.42 -0.46
CA ILE A 81 13.11 -7.96 -0.39
C ILE A 81 12.19 -7.31 -1.41
N THR A 82 11.25 -6.50 -0.95
CA THR A 82 10.39 -5.67 -1.79
C THR A 82 10.92 -4.24 -1.79
N ARG A 83 11.32 -3.74 -2.96
CA ARG A 83 11.89 -2.39 -3.11
C ARG A 83 10.80 -1.34 -3.15
N ALA A 84 10.93 -0.32 -2.31
CA ALA A 84 10.02 0.79 -2.33
C ALA A 84 10.15 1.60 -3.62
N GLN A 85 9.01 1.93 -4.22
CA GLN A 85 8.90 2.74 -5.43
C GLN A 85 8.49 4.17 -5.07
N PRO A 86 9.06 5.19 -5.72
CA PRO A 86 8.60 6.57 -5.59
C PRO A 86 7.28 6.74 -6.34
N VAL A 87 6.28 7.32 -5.67
CA VAL A 87 4.96 7.65 -6.23
C VAL A 87 4.61 9.08 -5.86
N VAL A 88 4.10 9.85 -6.80
CA VAL A 88 3.60 11.20 -6.55
C VAL A 88 2.08 11.15 -6.42
N ILE A 89 1.55 11.54 -5.26
CA ILE A 89 0.11 11.71 -5.04
C ILE A 89 -0.22 13.19 -5.11
N ASN A 90 -1.10 13.57 -6.04
CA ASN A 90 -1.65 14.92 -6.17
C ASN A 90 -3.10 14.90 -5.69
N ASP A 91 -3.34 15.28 -4.44
CA ASP A 91 -4.67 15.29 -3.83
C ASP A 91 -5.20 16.72 -3.77
N GLY A 92 -6.20 17.02 -4.60
CA GLY A 92 -6.79 18.36 -4.68
C GLY A 92 -5.77 19.47 -4.96
N GLY A 93 -4.71 19.19 -5.73
CA GLY A 93 -3.64 20.13 -6.07
C GLY A 93 -2.43 20.11 -5.13
N ILE A 94 -2.47 19.31 -4.05
CA ILE A 94 -1.34 19.13 -3.13
C ILE A 94 -0.53 17.92 -3.55
N LYS A 95 0.69 18.15 -4.06
CA LYS A 95 1.60 17.09 -4.48
C LYS A 95 2.47 16.58 -3.33
N THR A 96 2.45 15.28 -3.11
CA THR A 96 3.25 14.60 -2.09
C THR A 96 4.02 13.44 -2.73
N LEU A 97 5.35 13.41 -2.56
CA LEU A 97 6.17 12.25 -2.94
C LEU A 97 6.13 11.21 -1.83
N VAL A 98 5.81 9.98 -2.19
CA VAL A 98 5.67 8.85 -1.29
C VAL A 98 6.57 7.73 -1.76
N MET A 99 7.38 7.15 -0.85
CA MET A 99 8.04 5.86 -1.07
C MET A 99 7.12 4.76 -0.56
N THR A 100 6.85 3.74 -1.37
CA THR A 100 5.90 2.67 -1.04
C THR A 100 6.32 1.33 -1.60
N THR A 101 6.02 0.27 -0.87
CA THR A 101 6.11 -1.14 -1.29
C THR A 101 4.73 -1.73 -1.61
N GLU A 102 3.68 -0.92 -1.47
CA GLU A 102 2.30 -1.36 -1.71
C GLU A 102 2.09 -1.78 -3.17
N PRO A 103 1.43 -2.92 -3.43
CA PRO A 103 1.31 -3.47 -4.76
C PRO A 103 0.33 -2.73 -5.66
N THR A 104 -0.70 -2.09 -5.09
CA THR A 104 -1.75 -1.42 -5.86
C THR A 104 -1.97 0.03 -5.42
N VAL A 105 -2.54 0.83 -6.32
CA VAL A 105 -2.93 2.22 -6.03
C VAL A 105 -3.88 2.29 -4.82
N ASP A 106 -4.83 1.36 -4.71
CA ASP A 106 -5.77 1.30 -3.59
C ASP A 106 -5.07 1.07 -2.25
N ASP A 107 -4.05 0.20 -2.23
CA ASP A 107 -3.27 -0.08 -1.03
C ASP A 107 -2.42 1.14 -0.63
N VAL A 108 -1.83 1.85 -1.60
CA VAL A 108 -1.11 3.11 -1.35
C VAL A 108 -2.02 4.16 -0.72
N LEU A 109 -3.22 4.35 -1.26
CA LEU A 109 -4.17 5.33 -0.72
C LEU A 109 -4.59 4.96 0.71
N LYS A 110 -4.88 3.68 0.97
CA LYS A 110 -5.21 3.17 2.31
C LYS A 110 -4.06 3.36 3.30
N ALA A 111 -2.84 3.00 2.91
CA ALA A 111 -1.64 3.17 3.75
C ALA A 111 -1.39 4.64 4.12
N ARG A 112 -1.84 5.58 3.29
CA ARG A 112 -1.76 7.03 3.53
C ARG A 112 -3.02 7.62 4.15
N SER A 113 -4.02 6.80 4.48
CA SER A 113 -5.32 7.25 5.02
C SER A 113 -6.04 8.24 4.10
N ILE A 114 -5.88 8.07 2.77
CA ILE A 114 -6.56 8.86 1.76
C ILE A 114 -7.84 8.13 1.37
N GLU A 115 -8.96 8.66 1.80
CA GLU A 115 -10.28 8.15 1.44
C GLU A 115 -10.83 8.91 0.23
N LEU A 116 -11.42 8.17 -0.72
CA LEU A 116 -12.09 8.73 -1.89
C LEU A 116 -13.60 8.71 -1.67
N SER A 117 -14.23 9.86 -1.86
CA SER A 117 -15.68 9.97 -1.93
C SER A 117 -16.22 9.35 -3.23
N THR A 118 -17.52 9.07 -3.28
CA THR A 118 -18.16 8.50 -4.48
C THR A 118 -18.12 9.40 -5.71
N ASN A 119 -17.88 10.69 -5.50
CA ASN A 119 -17.85 11.70 -6.57
C ASN A 119 -16.41 12.08 -6.97
N ASP A 120 -15.40 11.71 -6.15
CA ASP A 120 -14.02 12.03 -6.46
C ASP A 120 -13.54 11.25 -7.69
N GLU A 121 -12.74 11.89 -8.51
CA GLU A 121 -12.14 11.30 -9.69
C GLU A 121 -10.68 10.98 -9.44
N ILE A 122 -10.20 9.86 -9.95
CA ILE A 122 -8.81 9.45 -9.87
C ILE A 122 -8.26 9.16 -11.27
N SER A 123 -7.04 9.62 -11.55
CA SER A 123 -6.40 9.51 -12.88
C SER A 123 -6.03 8.09 -13.30
N VAL A 124 -5.84 7.19 -12.33
CA VAL A 124 -5.44 5.80 -12.55
C VAL A 124 -6.41 4.86 -11.84
N ALA A 125 -6.60 3.65 -12.36
CA ALA A 125 -7.47 2.69 -11.71
C ALA A 125 -6.92 2.27 -10.35
N ARG A 126 -7.77 2.17 -9.33
CA ARG A 126 -7.39 1.76 -7.98
C ARG A 126 -6.72 0.39 -7.91
N THR A 127 -7.08 -0.50 -8.85
CA THR A 127 -6.51 -1.86 -8.97
C THR A 127 -5.21 -1.90 -9.78
N SER A 128 -4.74 -0.77 -10.33
CA SER A 128 -3.48 -0.71 -11.07
C SER A 128 -2.31 -1.04 -10.16
N HIS A 129 -1.34 -1.81 -10.67
CA HIS A 129 -0.07 -2.01 -9.99
C HIS A 129 0.72 -0.71 -9.91
N VAL A 130 1.41 -0.55 -8.79
CA VAL A 130 2.30 0.58 -8.55
C VAL A 130 3.59 0.40 -9.36
N GLU A 131 3.96 1.43 -10.09
CA GLU A 131 5.22 1.51 -10.82
C GLU A 131 6.02 2.72 -10.35
N GLY A 132 7.34 2.65 -10.48
CA GLY A 132 8.20 3.78 -10.12
C GLY A 132 7.85 5.05 -10.90
N ASP A 133 7.87 6.18 -10.20
CA ASP A 133 7.53 7.51 -10.72
C ASP A 133 6.07 7.67 -11.19
N MET A 134 5.16 6.76 -10.76
CA MET A 134 3.73 6.90 -11.03
C MET A 134 3.18 8.19 -10.40
N GLU A 135 2.35 8.92 -11.15
CA GLU A 135 1.59 10.06 -10.63
C GLU A 135 0.11 9.68 -10.49
N ILE A 136 -0.41 9.80 -9.27
CA ILE A 136 -1.81 9.54 -8.91
C ILE A 136 -2.45 10.90 -8.67
N GLU A 137 -3.32 11.33 -9.57
CA GLU A 137 -4.07 12.57 -9.43
C GLU A 137 -5.48 12.29 -8.91
N ILE A 138 -5.87 12.99 -7.83
CA ILE A 138 -7.18 12.90 -7.21
C ILE A 138 -7.85 14.28 -7.35
N THR A 139 -8.95 14.31 -8.08
CA THR A 139 -9.81 15.47 -8.18
C THR A 139 -10.93 15.37 -7.17
N ARG A 140 -10.94 16.24 -6.17
CA ARG A 140 -11.99 16.29 -5.15
C ARG A 140 -13.22 16.99 -5.71
N VAL A 141 -14.38 16.32 -5.61
CA VAL A 141 -15.65 16.84 -6.11
C VAL A 141 -16.61 17.08 -4.95
N GLU A 142 -16.82 18.36 -4.63
CA GLU A 142 -17.85 18.81 -3.69
C GLU A 142 -19.15 19.11 -4.46
N LYS A 143 -20.27 18.60 -3.96
CA LYS A 143 -21.60 18.93 -4.48
C LYS A 143 -22.23 19.98 -3.60
N GLU A 144 -22.51 21.15 -4.17
CA GLU A 144 -23.28 22.18 -3.55
C GLU A 144 -24.73 22.07 -4.07
N TYR A 145 -25.69 22.03 -3.15
CA TYR A 145 -27.12 21.98 -3.49
C TYR A 145 -27.70 23.37 -3.24
N GLU A 146 -28.22 24.00 -4.31
CA GLU A 146 -28.97 25.25 -4.21
C GLU A 146 -30.45 24.89 -4.25
N SER A 147 -31.18 25.25 -3.18
CA SER A 147 -32.64 25.10 -3.15
C SER A 147 -33.28 26.35 -3.76
N VAL A 148 -33.88 26.21 -4.93
CA VAL A 148 -34.68 27.27 -5.57
C VAL A 148 -36.13 27.06 -5.17
N TYR A 149 -36.68 28.06 -4.46
CA TYR A 149 -38.11 28.09 -4.14
C TYR A 149 -38.84 28.87 -5.22
N GLU A 150 -39.73 28.19 -5.95
CA GLU A 150 -40.63 28.82 -6.89
C GLU A 150 -41.99 28.99 -6.24
N GLU A 151 -42.44 30.26 -6.09
CA GLU A 151 -43.80 30.52 -5.65
C GLU A 151 -44.76 30.21 -6.79
N ILE A 152 -45.53 29.13 -6.62
CA ILE A 152 -46.61 28.78 -7.56
C ILE A 152 -47.85 29.58 -7.15
N ASN A 153 -48.21 30.56 -7.96
CA ASN A 153 -49.50 31.21 -7.83
C ASN A 153 -50.62 30.23 -8.11
N LEU A 154 -51.39 29.92 -7.10
CA LEU A 154 -52.56 29.07 -7.24
C LEU A 154 -53.69 29.89 -7.84
N ASP A 155 -54.26 29.44 -8.92
CA ASP A 155 -55.47 30.04 -9.48
C ASP A 155 -56.65 29.85 -8.51
N THR A 156 -57.39 30.92 -8.31
CA THR A 156 -58.58 30.88 -7.44
C THR A 156 -59.76 30.29 -8.23
N GLU A 157 -60.26 29.14 -7.79
CA GLU A 157 -61.46 28.54 -8.34
C GLU A 157 -62.69 29.03 -7.54
N TYR A 158 -63.64 29.62 -8.25
CA TYR A 158 -64.91 30.08 -7.66
C TYR A 158 -65.95 28.97 -7.76
N VAL A 159 -66.44 28.49 -6.62
CA VAL A 159 -67.56 27.56 -6.54
C VAL A 159 -68.80 28.36 -6.14
N TYR A 160 -69.81 28.36 -6.99
CA TYR A 160 -71.08 29.04 -6.73
C TYR A 160 -71.98 28.17 -5.84
N THR A 161 -72.44 28.72 -4.74
CA THR A 161 -73.36 28.08 -3.82
C THR A 161 -74.59 28.99 -3.55
N ASP A 162 -75.73 28.37 -3.31
CA ASP A 162 -76.96 29.11 -2.94
C ASP A 162 -77.04 29.41 -1.43
N GLU A 163 -76.03 29.01 -0.67
CA GLU A 163 -75.93 29.16 0.80
C GLU A 163 -75.41 30.52 1.26
N LEU A 164 -74.75 31.29 0.34
CA LEU A 164 -74.23 32.60 0.63
C LEU A 164 -75.06 33.68 -0.03
N PRO A 165 -75.26 34.86 0.61
CA PRO A 165 -75.92 36.04 0.00
C PRO A 165 -75.19 36.45 -1.29
N SER A 166 -75.93 36.94 -2.27
CA SER A 166 -75.35 37.47 -3.52
C SER A 166 -74.37 38.59 -3.23
N ASN A 167 -73.09 38.38 -3.65
CA ASN A 167 -71.92 39.26 -3.46
C ASN A 167 -71.07 38.97 -2.20
N GLU A 168 -71.29 37.86 -1.47
CA GLU A 168 -70.38 37.43 -0.43
C GLU A 168 -69.50 36.29 -0.96
N GLN A 169 -68.21 36.27 -0.56
CA GLN A 169 -67.23 35.24 -0.88
C GLN A 169 -66.63 34.76 0.41
N GLU A 170 -66.52 33.46 0.56
CA GLU A 170 -65.84 32.82 1.69
C GLU A 170 -64.70 31.96 1.17
N VAL A 171 -63.50 32.07 1.76
CA VAL A 171 -62.34 31.24 1.39
C VAL A 171 -62.49 29.89 2.07
N TRP A 172 -62.78 28.87 1.29
CA TRP A 172 -62.98 27.50 1.77
C TRP A 172 -61.68 26.76 2.00
N ASN A 173 -60.64 27.11 1.24
CA ASN A 173 -59.34 26.47 1.35
C ASN A 173 -58.22 27.42 0.93
N GLU A 174 -57.34 27.74 1.84
CA GLU A 174 -56.08 28.43 1.53
C GLU A 174 -55.09 27.41 1.03
N GLY A 175 -54.78 27.42 -0.26
CA GLY A 175 -53.79 26.53 -0.85
C GLY A 175 -52.43 26.68 -0.18
N SER A 176 -51.75 25.60 0.06
CA SER A 176 -50.36 25.60 0.55
C SER A 176 -49.38 25.66 -0.62
N PRO A 177 -48.34 26.50 -0.56
CA PRO A 177 -47.32 26.53 -1.60
C PRO A 177 -46.63 25.16 -1.70
N LYS A 178 -46.49 24.65 -2.93
CA LYS A 178 -45.78 23.42 -3.20
C LYS A 178 -44.30 23.74 -3.43
N VAL A 179 -43.42 23.15 -2.62
CA VAL A 179 -41.99 23.20 -2.85
C VAL A 179 -41.69 22.14 -3.91
N VAL A 180 -41.07 22.54 -5.01
CA VAL A 180 -40.53 21.64 -6.02
C VAL A 180 -39.03 21.60 -5.76
N GLU A 181 -38.52 20.40 -5.37
CA GLU A 181 -37.08 20.11 -5.27
C GLU A 181 -36.52 19.76 -6.64
#